data_8ce679bd3d279c3aff0be54d79754467
#
_entry.id   8ce679bd3d279c3aff0be54d79754467
#
_cell.length_a   1.000
_cell.length_b   1.000
_cell.length_c   1.000
_cell.angle_alpha   90.00
_cell.angle_beta   90.00
_cell.angle_gamma   90.00
#
_symmetry.space_group_name_H-M   'P 1'
#
loop_
_entity.id
_entity.type
_entity.pdbx_description
1 polymer ?
#
loop_
_entity_poly.entity_id
_entity_poly.type
_entity_poly.pdbx_seq_one_letter_code
_entity_poly.pdbx_strand_id
1 'polypeptide(L)'
;MIQFMDTADSEIRPFRVEIPQQRLDDLHDRLSRTRWAAEVPGPNPEEYGVSLAWVRELAEYWKDGFDWRAYEARLNSCPQFVTEVDGQDIHFLHVKSAEPDAVPLILTHGWPGSVFEFLDLIGPLTDPRAHGLAASIAFDLVIPSLPGFAFSAPLQDRGWSTRRTAAAWAMLMRRLGYQRYGAAGNDAGSMISPEIGRLDPEHVTAVHVTQVFSFPSGDPSEFADMSAEDGAAMQKLQWFMDRKIAFNQLQSQQPQTLAHALADSPAGLLGWNTQLMTPDAMGEKRLDPDFILANVALYWFTNTGGSSVRFYYEDAHGPRSAEPTTVPLGVAGFAGDFSGVRRFAERDHKNLVQWTMHPEPGGHYAAHLEPDTLAADIRGFYSRYRG
;
A
#
# COMPACT_ATOMS: atom_id res chain seq x y z
N MET A 1 18.41 -17.42 -9.95
CA MET A 1 18.74 -16.16 -10.64
C MET A 1 17.69 -15.92 -11.71
N ILE A 2 16.78 -14.98 -11.51
CA ILE A 2 15.77 -14.63 -12.52
C ILE A 2 16.49 -13.75 -13.53
N GLN A 3 16.73 -14.25 -14.76
CA GLN A 3 17.23 -13.44 -15.86
C GLN A 3 16.06 -12.59 -16.38
N PHE A 4 16.05 -11.31 -16.00
CA PHE A 4 15.18 -10.33 -16.64
C PHE A 4 15.79 -9.96 -17.99
N MET A 5 15.03 -10.12 -19.07
CA MET A 5 15.39 -9.52 -20.34
C MET A 5 15.05 -8.02 -20.25
N ASP A 6 16.09 -7.21 -20.22
CA ASP A 6 15.96 -5.76 -20.40
C ASP A 6 15.48 -5.55 -21.84
N THR A 7 14.19 -5.29 -22.02
CA THR A 7 13.59 -5.05 -23.32
C THR A 7 13.98 -3.66 -23.82
N ALA A 8 14.01 -3.47 -25.13
CA ALA A 8 14.60 -2.32 -25.82
C ALA A 8 13.94 -0.95 -25.53
N ASP A 9 12.88 -0.87 -24.73
CA ASP A 9 12.21 0.38 -24.37
C ASP A 9 12.34 0.69 -22.87
N SER A 10 13.61 0.92 -22.45
CA SER A 10 13.95 1.26 -21.06
C SER A 10 13.82 2.78 -20.78
N GLU A 11 13.19 3.54 -21.66
CA GLU A 11 13.06 5.00 -21.51
C GLU A 11 12.18 5.35 -20.29
N ILE A 12 12.68 6.28 -19.47
CA ILE A 12 11.92 6.89 -18.39
C ILE A 12 11.27 8.15 -18.95
N ARG A 13 9.95 8.12 -19.13
CA ARG A 13 9.16 9.20 -19.71
C ARG A 13 8.50 10.03 -18.62
N PRO A 14 8.54 11.37 -18.65
CA PRO A 14 7.75 12.19 -17.75
C PRO A 14 6.26 11.87 -17.88
N PHE A 15 5.58 11.91 -16.74
CA PHE A 15 4.14 11.66 -16.66
C PHE A 15 3.45 12.80 -15.90
N ARG A 16 2.22 13.10 -16.29
CA ARG A 16 1.36 14.07 -15.63
C ARG A 16 -0.07 13.54 -15.59
N VAL A 17 -0.70 13.63 -14.46
CA VAL A 17 -2.12 13.29 -14.31
C VAL A 17 -2.98 14.38 -14.93
N GLU A 18 -3.87 13.99 -15.83
CA GLU A 18 -4.81 14.89 -16.48
C GLU A 18 -6.11 14.12 -16.76
N ILE A 19 -7.01 14.11 -15.78
CA ILE A 19 -8.31 13.45 -15.93
C ILE A 19 -9.24 14.36 -16.74
N PRO A 20 -9.75 13.93 -17.92
CA PRO A 20 -10.65 14.75 -18.73
C PRO A 20 -11.91 15.14 -17.95
N GLN A 21 -12.38 16.38 -18.12
CA GLN A 21 -13.59 16.89 -17.45
C GLN A 21 -14.79 15.97 -17.67
N GLN A 22 -14.93 15.41 -18.86
CA GLN A 22 -16.00 14.46 -19.19
C GLN A 22 -16.05 13.24 -18.25
N ARG A 23 -14.89 12.80 -17.70
CA ARG A 23 -14.85 11.71 -16.73
C ARG A 23 -15.41 12.12 -15.36
N LEU A 24 -15.18 13.38 -14.97
CA LEU A 24 -15.75 13.95 -13.74
C LEU A 24 -17.27 14.12 -13.89
N ASP A 25 -17.70 14.60 -15.05
CA ASP A 25 -19.12 14.79 -15.36
C ASP A 25 -19.86 13.42 -15.40
N ASP A 26 -19.26 12.37 -16.00
CA ASP A 26 -19.82 11.01 -15.99
C ASP A 26 -19.92 10.45 -14.56
N LEU A 27 -18.90 10.68 -13.72
CA LEU A 27 -18.94 10.27 -12.32
C LEU A 27 -20.11 10.94 -11.57
N HIS A 28 -20.25 12.26 -11.70
CA HIS A 28 -21.35 13.03 -11.08
C HIS A 28 -22.72 12.48 -11.53
N ASP A 29 -22.89 12.23 -12.81
CA ASP A 29 -24.09 11.65 -13.41
C ASP A 29 -24.42 10.28 -12.84
N ARG A 30 -23.42 9.41 -12.70
CA ARG A 30 -23.59 8.05 -12.14
C ARG A 30 -23.94 8.08 -10.67
N LEU A 31 -23.26 8.92 -9.86
CA LEU A 31 -23.58 9.11 -8.44
C LEU A 31 -25.01 9.63 -8.26
N SER A 32 -25.46 10.57 -9.10
CA SER A 32 -26.83 11.12 -9.06
C SER A 32 -27.92 10.08 -9.35
N ARG A 33 -27.58 9.01 -10.06
CA ARG A 33 -28.50 7.92 -10.45
C ARG A 33 -28.25 6.63 -9.65
N THR A 34 -27.51 6.70 -8.55
CA THR A 34 -27.21 5.52 -7.73
C THR A 34 -28.49 4.85 -7.22
N ARG A 35 -28.57 3.54 -7.44
CA ARG A 35 -29.61 2.68 -6.89
C ARG A 35 -29.10 2.09 -5.58
N TRP A 36 -29.65 2.56 -4.48
CA TRP A 36 -29.25 2.12 -3.15
C TRP A 36 -29.78 0.74 -2.81
N ALA A 37 -28.92 -0.13 -2.26
CA ALA A 37 -29.36 -1.37 -1.68
C ALA A 37 -30.07 -1.09 -0.33
N ALA A 38 -31.13 -1.81 -0.06
CA ALA A 38 -31.77 -1.73 1.25
C ALA A 38 -30.95 -2.47 2.30
N GLU A 39 -30.95 -1.95 3.52
CA GLU A 39 -30.41 -2.65 4.68
C GLU A 39 -31.49 -3.41 5.45
N VAL A 40 -31.06 -4.45 6.15
CA VAL A 40 -31.93 -5.13 7.13
C VAL A 40 -32.05 -4.22 8.36
N PRO A 41 -33.26 -3.85 8.79
CA PRO A 41 -33.43 -3.04 10.00
C PRO A 41 -32.87 -3.73 11.24
N GLY A 42 -32.06 -3.01 12.01
CA GLY A 42 -31.45 -3.54 13.24
C GLY A 42 -30.52 -2.54 13.90
N PRO A 43 -30.04 -2.84 15.12
CA PRO A 43 -29.19 -1.93 15.87
C PRO A 43 -27.74 -1.85 15.36
N ASN A 44 -27.25 -2.86 14.65
CA ASN A 44 -25.85 -2.97 14.22
C ASN A 44 -25.76 -3.27 12.71
N PRO A 45 -26.02 -2.28 11.84
CA PRO A 45 -25.96 -2.51 10.38
C PRO A 45 -24.58 -2.99 9.91
N GLU A 46 -23.50 -2.66 10.62
CA GLU A 46 -22.12 -3.03 10.32
C GLU A 46 -21.85 -4.55 10.45
N GLU A 47 -22.73 -5.29 11.08
CA GLU A 47 -22.64 -6.77 11.12
C GLU A 47 -22.73 -7.41 9.72
N TYR A 48 -23.38 -6.72 8.79
CA TYR A 48 -23.51 -7.15 7.39
C TYR A 48 -22.42 -6.54 6.46
N GLY A 49 -21.49 -5.76 7.00
CA GLY A 49 -20.45 -5.06 6.26
C GLY A 49 -20.57 -3.55 6.33
N VAL A 50 -20.17 -2.86 5.27
CA VAL A 50 -20.20 -1.38 5.23
C VAL A 50 -21.65 -0.88 5.20
N SER A 51 -22.03 -0.01 6.14
CA SER A 51 -23.39 0.47 6.25
C SER A 51 -23.82 1.37 5.08
N LEU A 52 -25.12 1.34 4.75
CA LEU A 52 -25.68 2.22 3.71
C LEU A 52 -25.51 3.69 4.09
N ALA A 53 -25.63 4.04 5.36
CA ALA A 53 -25.45 5.41 5.82
C ALA A 53 -24.06 5.93 5.51
N TRP A 54 -23.02 5.14 5.78
CA TRP A 54 -21.62 5.44 5.47
C TRP A 54 -21.38 5.65 3.97
N VAL A 55 -21.79 4.67 3.15
CA VAL A 55 -21.57 4.75 1.70
C VAL A 55 -22.34 5.92 1.08
N ARG A 56 -23.56 6.20 1.57
CA ARG A 56 -24.38 7.32 1.07
C ARG A 56 -23.77 8.67 1.45
N GLU A 57 -23.34 8.85 2.68
CA GLU A 57 -22.67 10.08 3.14
C GLU A 57 -21.45 10.41 2.26
N LEU A 58 -20.58 9.41 2.06
CA LEU A 58 -19.40 9.59 1.21
C LEU A 58 -19.74 9.79 -0.26
N ALA A 59 -20.75 9.09 -0.80
CA ALA A 59 -21.15 9.25 -2.20
C ALA A 59 -21.77 10.64 -2.47
N GLU A 60 -22.56 11.17 -1.54
CA GLU A 60 -23.10 12.53 -1.62
C GLU A 60 -21.98 13.57 -1.54
N TYR A 61 -21.04 13.37 -0.63
CA TYR A 61 -19.86 14.25 -0.55
C TYR A 61 -18.96 14.14 -1.79
N TRP A 62 -18.77 12.94 -2.33
CA TRP A 62 -18.01 12.73 -3.57
C TRP A 62 -18.63 13.46 -4.76
N LYS A 63 -19.96 13.43 -4.83
CA LYS A 63 -20.71 14.10 -5.88
C LYS A 63 -20.62 15.64 -5.81
N ASP A 64 -20.81 16.23 -4.60
CA ASP A 64 -21.11 17.65 -4.45
C ASP A 64 -20.02 18.45 -3.70
N GLY A 65 -19.13 17.80 -2.96
CA GLY A 65 -18.16 18.46 -2.07
C GLY A 65 -16.69 18.14 -2.35
N PHE A 66 -16.39 16.95 -2.88
CA PHE A 66 -15.01 16.52 -3.10
C PHE A 66 -14.39 17.18 -4.33
N ASP A 67 -13.20 17.77 -4.16
CA ASP A 67 -12.45 18.41 -5.24
C ASP A 67 -11.32 17.51 -5.76
N TRP A 68 -11.59 16.73 -6.79
CA TRP A 68 -10.56 15.94 -7.48
C TRP A 68 -9.41 16.80 -7.99
N ARG A 69 -9.69 18.01 -8.49
CA ARG A 69 -8.65 18.87 -9.07
C ARG A 69 -7.59 19.30 -8.07
N ALA A 70 -7.97 19.46 -6.80
CA ALA A 70 -7.03 19.73 -5.72
C ALA A 70 -6.06 18.54 -5.54
N TYR A 71 -6.56 17.30 -5.54
CA TYR A 71 -5.73 16.09 -5.43
C TYR A 71 -4.89 15.83 -6.68
N GLU A 72 -5.45 16.02 -7.87
CA GLU A 72 -4.71 15.97 -9.13
C GLU A 72 -3.56 16.99 -9.14
N ALA A 73 -3.80 18.22 -8.70
CA ALA A 73 -2.77 19.25 -8.59
C ALA A 73 -1.70 18.88 -7.54
N ARG A 74 -2.11 18.34 -6.39
CA ARG A 74 -1.19 17.86 -5.36
C ARG A 74 -0.29 16.74 -5.88
N LEU A 75 -0.84 15.75 -6.56
CA LEU A 75 -0.07 14.67 -7.17
C LEU A 75 0.88 15.21 -8.24
N ASN A 76 0.42 16.15 -9.07
CA ASN A 76 1.21 16.81 -10.11
C ASN A 76 2.28 17.78 -9.57
N SER A 77 2.28 18.11 -8.30
CA SER A 77 3.38 18.86 -7.67
C SER A 77 4.63 18.00 -7.44
N CYS A 78 4.49 16.67 -7.50
CA CYS A 78 5.59 15.72 -7.43
C CYS A 78 6.05 15.36 -8.85
N PRO A 79 7.36 15.20 -9.11
CA PRO A 79 7.85 14.65 -10.37
C PRO A 79 7.36 13.21 -10.56
N GLN A 80 6.72 12.96 -11.70
CA GLN A 80 6.12 11.67 -12.05
C GLN A 80 6.67 11.14 -13.35
N PHE A 81 6.77 9.84 -13.46
CA PHE A 81 7.33 9.15 -14.61
C PHE A 81 6.61 7.85 -14.88
N VAL A 82 6.78 7.36 -16.11
CA VAL A 82 6.40 6.00 -16.54
C VAL A 82 7.58 5.36 -17.24
N THR A 83 7.82 4.09 -16.97
CA THR A 83 8.79 3.26 -17.70
C THR A 83 8.25 1.85 -17.83
N GLU A 84 8.56 1.16 -18.91
CA GLU A 84 8.20 -0.24 -19.07
C GLU A 84 9.15 -1.13 -18.26
N VAL A 85 8.61 -1.98 -17.40
CA VAL A 85 9.37 -2.99 -16.66
C VAL A 85 8.69 -4.35 -16.86
N ASP A 86 9.43 -5.32 -17.37
CA ASP A 86 8.94 -6.67 -17.64
C ASP A 86 7.64 -6.69 -18.47
N GLY A 87 7.57 -5.83 -19.51
CA GLY A 87 6.43 -5.70 -20.42
C GLY A 87 5.23 -4.93 -19.86
N GLN A 88 5.37 -4.31 -18.69
CA GLN A 88 4.32 -3.53 -18.04
C GLN A 88 4.76 -2.08 -17.85
N ASP A 89 3.93 -1.14 -18.29
CA ASP A 89 4.11 0.27 -17.94
C ASP A 89 3.93 0.46 -16.43
N ILE A 90 4.97 0.99 -15.78
CA ILE A 90 5.00 1.30 -14.35
C ILE A 90 5.08 2.81 -14.17
N HIS A 91 4.03 3.36 -13.59
CA HIS A 91 3.99 4.74 -13.10
C HIS A 91 4.65 4.84 -11.73
N PHE A 92 5.42 5.92 -11.50
CA PHE A 92 6.04 6.16 -10.19
C PHE A 92 6.31 7.66 -9.97
N LEU A 93 6.28 8.06 -8.70
CA LEU A 93 6.84 9.33 -8.27
C LEU A 93 8.34 9.13 -8.03
N HIS A 94 9.15 10.11 -8.43
CA HIS A 94 10.57 10.11 -8.14
C HIS A 94 10.99 11.49 -7.62
N VAL A 95 11.08 11.62 -6.31
CA VAL A 95 11.36 12.88 -5.63
C VAL A 95 12.76 12.81 -5.03
N LYS A 96 13.67 13.59 -5.60
CA LYS A 96 15.05 13.67 -5.13
C LYS A 96 15.20 14.69 -4.00
N SER A 97 15.98 14.34 -3.00
CA SER A 97 16.42 15.28 -1.98
C SER A 97 17.46 16.27 -2.53
N ALA A 98 17.47 17.48 -1.97
CA ALA A 98 18.55 18.43 -2.18
C ALA A 98 19.75 18.17 -1.25
N GLU A 99 19.61 17.32 -0.22
CA GLU A 99 20.69 16.97 0.69
C GLU A 99 21.68 16.03 0.00
N PRO A 100 22.99 16.29 0.11
CA PRO A 100 23.99 15.36 -0.36
C PRO A 100 23.88 14.04 0.39
N ASP A 101 24.25 12.95 -0.22
CA ASP A 101 24.24 11.60 0.35
C ASP A 101 22.84 11.13 0.81
N ALA A 102 21.79 11.58 0.13
CA ALA A 102 20.43 11.09 0.34
C ALA A 102 20.36 9.58 0.07
N VAL A 103 19.67 8.85 0.96
CA VAL A 103 19.50 7.41 0.84
C VAL A 103 18.38 7.12 -0.16
N PRO A 104 18.63 6.37 -1.25
CA PRO A 104 17.56 5.95 -2.13
C PRO A 104 16.60 5.02 -1.38
N LEU A 105 15.30 5.30 -1.45
CA LEU A 105 14.27 4.54 -0.75
C LEU A 105 13.06 4.32 -1.67
N ILE A 106 12.70 3.06 -1.88
CA ILE A 106 11.46 2.71 -2.56
C ILE A 106 10.35 2.51 -1.53
N LEU A 107 9.21 3.22 -1.70
CA LEU A 107 8.02 3.12 -0.85
C LEU A 107 6.90 2.45 -1.63
N THR A 108 6.38 1.35 -1.12
CA THR A 108 5.34 0.55 -1.79
C THR A 108 4.05 0.55 -0.98
N HIS A 109 2.95 0.98 -1.62
CA HIS A 109 1.59 0.96 -1.06
C HIS A 109 0.92 -0.41 -1.20
N GLY A 110 -0.33 -0.51 -0.77
CA GLY A 110 -1.17 -1.68 -0.95
C GLY A 110 -2.59 -1.37 -1.43
N TRP A 111 -3.51 -2.28 -1.14
CA TRP A 111 -4.92 -2.17 -1.49
C TRP A 111 -5.76 -1.95 -0.20
N PRO A 112 -6.74 -1.04 -0.21
CA PRO A 112 -7.23 -0.17 -1.28
C PRO A 112 -6.53 1.19 -1.36
N GLY A 113 -5.29 1.29 -0.86
CA GLY A 113 -4.45 2.49 -0.93
C GLY A 113 -3.87 2.76 -2.32
N SER A 114 -3.03 3.77 -2.41
CA SER A 114 -2.31 4.17 -3.60
C SER A 114 -1.09 5.03 -3.21
N VAL A 115 -0.43 5.63 -4.20
CA VAL A 115 0.65 6.60 -3.96
C VAL A 115 0.22 7.80 -3.11
N PHE A 116 -1.09 8.10 -3.03
CA PHE A 116 -1.63 9.14 -2.13
C PHE A 116 -1.32 8.88 -0.67
N GLU A 117 -1.16 7.63 -0.28
CA GLU A 117 -0.83 7.22 1.09
C GLU A 117 0.44 7.88 1.62
N PHE A 118 1.43 8.09 0.73
CA PHE A 118 2.75 8.57 1.12
C PHE A 118 2.99 10.07 0.88
N LEU A 119 2.02 10.82 0.36
CA LEU A 119 2.25 12.23 0.01
C LEU A 119 2.66 13.10 1.19
N ASP A 120 2.17 12.78 2.40
CA ASP A 120 2.51 13.51 3.63
C ASP A 120 3.91 13.16 4.16
N LEU A 121 4.49 12.04 3.72
CA LEU A 121 5.85 11.62 4.07
C LEU A 121 6.92 12.25 3.16
N ILE A 122 6.57 12.69 1.95
CA ILE A 122 7.55 13.16 0.97
C ILE A 122 8.40 14.29 1.55
N GLY A 123 7.77 15.34 2.05
CA GLY A 123 8.49 16.49 2.59
C GLY A 123 9.43 16.12 3.75
N PRO A 124 8.94 15.52 4.85
CA PRO A 124 9.77 15.13 5.99
C PRO A 124 10.93 14.21 5.63
N LEU A 125 10.81 13.39 4.59
CA LEU A 125 11.86 12.45 4.18
C LEU A 125 12.83 13.07 3.16
N THR A 126 12.38 13.91 2.23
CA THR A 126 13.24 14.47 1.16
C THR A 126 13.85 15.83 1.51
N ASP A 127 13.15 16.66 2.29
CA ASP A 127 13.58 17.99 2.73
C ASP A 127 13.40 18.15 4.25
N PRO A 128 14.19 17.43 5.06
CA PRO A 128 14.06 17.48 6.52
C PRO A 128 14.24 18.88 7.10
N ARG A 129 15.07 19.76 6.48
CA ARG A 129 15.31 21.12 6.98
C ARG A 129 14.06 21.98 6.91
N ALA A 130 13.31 21.91 5.80
CA ALA A 130 12.04 22.65 5.66
C ALA A 130 10.97 22.19 6.68
N HIS A 131 11.13 20.97 7.19
CA HIS A 131 10.25 20.38 8.23
C HIS A 131 10.80 20.48 9.65
N GLY A 132 11.84 21.30 9.89
CA GLY A 132 12.44 21.47 11.21
C GLY A 132 13.20 20.24 11.74
N LEU A 133 13.52 19.29 10.86
CA LEU A 133 14.21 18.05 11.19
C LEU A 133 15.73 18.17 10.93
N ALA A 134 16.54 17.36 11.62
CA ALA A 134 17.97 17.31 11.37
C ALA A 134 18.24 16.72 9.97
N ALA A 135 19.10 17.39 9.17
CA ALA A 135 19.49 16.91 7.84
C ALA A 135 20.49 15.73 7.88
N SER A 136 20.66 15.11 9.05
CA SER A 136 21.56 13.97 9.20
C SER A 136 21.20 12.77 8.33
N ILE A 137 19.95 12.65 7.90
CA ILE A 137 19.48 11.69 6.93
C ILE A 137 18.35 12.29 6.10
N ALA A 138 18.41 12.11 4.79
CA ALA A 138 17.37 12.44 3.83
C ALA A 138 17.27 11.33 2.78
N PHE A 139 16.21 11.33 1.99
CA PHE A 139 15.95 10.24 1.05
C PHE A 139 15.66 10.75 -0.35
N ASP A 140 16.15 10.02 -1.35
CA ASP A 140 15.61 10.03 -2.70
C ASP A 140 14.47 9.03 -2.74
N LEU A 141 13.23 9.49 -2.92
CA LEU A 141 12.05 8.63 -2.87
C LEU A 141 11.62 8.16 -4.24
N VAL A 142 11.38 6.85 -4.37
CA VAL A 142 10.71 6.22 -5.51
C VAL A 142 9.42 5.59 -5.00
N ILE A 143 8.26 6.07 -5.50
CA ILE A 143 6.95 5.62 -5.02
C ILE A 143 6.15 5.11 -6.22
N PRO A 144 6.28 3.81 -6.57
CA PRO A 144 5.58 3.25 -7.70
C PRO A 144 4.12 2.95 -7.40
N SER A 145 3.26 3.11 -8.41
CA SER A 145 1.94 2.48 -8.43
C SER A 145 2.10 0.99 -8.73
N LEU A 146 1.48 0.12 -7.95
CA LEU A 146 1.52 -1.33 -8.17
C LEU A 146 1.01 -1.70 -9.57
N PRO A 147 1.51 -2.79 -10.19
CA PRO A 147 0.99 -3.28 -11.47
C PRO A 147 -0.51 -3.55 -11.42
N GLY A 148 -1.27 -2.99 -12.35
CA GLY A 148 -2.72 -3.06 -12.36
C GLY A 148 -3.44 -2.03 -11.48
N PHE A 149 -2.70 -1.12 -10.82
CA PHE A 149 -3.22 -0.04 -9.98
C PHE A 149 -2.99 1.32 -10.66
N ALA A 150 -3.95 2.21 -10.50
CA ALA A 150 -3.84 3.60 -10.96
C ALA A 150 -3.24 3.69 -12.37
N PHE A 151 -2.15 4.40 -12.54
CA PHE A 151 -1.52 4.65 -13.84
C PHE A 151 -0.55 3.53 -14.28
N SER A 152 -0.36 2.47 -13.48
CA SER A 152 0.33 1.24 -13.88
C SER A 152 -0.63 0.20 -14.47
N ALA A 153 -1.63 0.65 -15.21
CA ALA A 153 -2.68 -0.16 -15.84
C ALA A 153 -2.88 0.26 -17.31
N PRO A 154 -3.48 -0.60 -18.16
CA PRO A 154 -3.95 -1.95 -17.84
C PRO A 154 -2.82 -2.97 -17.70
N LEU A 155 -3.09 -4.09 -17.03
CA LEU A 155 -2.16 -5.23 -17.00
C LEU A 155 -2.03 -5.82 -18.41
N GLN A 156 -0.79 -6.05 -18.84
CA GLN A 156 -0.48 -6.62 -20.14
C GLN A 156 -0.51 -8.15 -20.12
N ASP A 157 -0.21 -8.76 -18.96
CA ASP A 157 -0.22 -10.20 -18.77
C ASP A 157 -0.57 -10.60 -17.32
N ARG A 158 -0.47 -11.91 -17.04
CA ARG A 158 -0.72 -12.52 -15.73
C ARG A 158 0.55 -12.62 -14.89
N GLY A 159 0.40 -13.03 -13.61
CA GLY A 159 1.50 -13.39 -12.74
C GLY A 159 2.09 -12.23 -11.94
N TRP A 160 1.43 -11.07 -11.89
CA TRP A 160 1.87 -9.92 -11.10
C TRP A 160 1.61 -10.13 -9.59
N SER A 161 2.33 -11.11 -9.03
CA SER A 161 2.36 -11.44 -7.60
C SER A 161 3.36 -10.57 -6.84
N THR A 162 3.40 -10.71 -5.51
CA THR A 162 4.43 -10.13 -4.63
C THR A 162 5.84 -10.33 -5.19
N ARG A 163 6.18 -11.55 -5.61
CA ARG A 163 7.52 -11.88 -6.10
C ARG A 163 7.86 -11.21 -7.42
N ARG A 164 6.95 -11.20 -8.40
CA ARG A 164 7.19 -10.54 -9.69
C ARG A 164 7.28 -9.03 -9.53
N THR A 165 6.42 -8.46 -8.69
CA THR A 165 6.46 -7.03 -8.38
C THR A 165 7.76 -6.63 -7.68
N ALA A 166 8.23 -7.42 -6.71
CA ALA A 166 9.52 -7.20 -6.05
C ALA A 166 10.69 -7.21 -7.03
N ALA A 167 10.68 -8.14 -7.98
CA ALA A 167 11.69 -8.21 -9.03
C ALA A 167 11.65 -6.99 -9.96
N ALA A 168 10.44 -6.53 -10.31
CA ALA A 168 10.26 -5.30 -11.10
C ALA A 168 10.77 -4.06 -10.34
N TRP A 169 10.57 -3.98 -9.03
CA TRP A 169 11.09 -2.88 -8.21
C TRP A 169 12.62 -2.87 -8.15
N ALA A 170 13.25 -4.03 -7.99
CA ALA A 170 14.71 -4.13 -8.07
C ALA A 170 15.24 -3.68 -9.44
N MET A 171 14.55 -4.00 -10.54
CA MET A 171 14.89 -3.52 -11.87
C MET A 171 14.69 -2.01 -11.99
N LEU A 172 13.58 -1.46 -11.49
CA LEU A 172 13.30 -0.03 -11.49
C LEU A 172 14.40 0.76 -10.78
N MET A 173 14.80 0.33 -9.57
CA MET A 173 15.86 0.99 -8.81
C MET A 173 17.20 0.96 -9.54
N ARG A 174 17.59 -0.14 -10.17
CA ARG A 174 18.78 -0.24 -11.00
C ARG A 174 18.72 0.67 -12.23
N ARG A 175 17.56 0.75 -12.90
CA ARG A 175 17.34 1.62 -14.06
C ARG A 175 17.47 3.10 -13.69
N LEU A 176 17.07 3.48 -12.47
CA LEU A 176 17.27 4.82 -11.92
C LEU A 176 18.74 5.10 -11.51
N GLY A 177 19.63 4.11 -11.61
CA GLY A 177 21.04 4.21 -11.29
C GLY A 177 21.42 3.95 -9.83
N TYR A 178 20.47 3.51 -9.01
CA TYR A 178 20.70 3.23 -7.60
C TYR A 178 21.34 1.87 -7.42
N GLN A 179 22.60 1.87 -6.96
CA GLN A 179 23.37 0.65 -6.69
C GLN A 179 23.09 0.08 -5.30
N ARG A 180 22.67 0.93 -4.37
CA ARG A 180 22.26 0.56 -3.01
C ARG A 180 21.02 1.37 -2.63
N TYR A 181 20.04 0.71 -2.01
CA TYR A 181 18.78 1.35 -1.67
C TYR A 181 18.08 0.66 -0.50
N GLY A 182 17.21 1.39 0.17
CA GLY A 182 16.25 0.86 1.14
C GLY A 182 14.93 0.52 0.49
N ALA A 183 14.17 -0.39 1.10
CA ALA A 183 12.80 -0.68 0.70
C ALA A 183 11.87 -0.54 1.91
N ALA A 184 10.74 0.16 1.73
CA ALA A 184 9.74 0.30 2.77
C ALA A 184 8.33 0.15 2.20
N GLY A 185 7.38 -0.22 3.04
CA GLY A 185 6.01 -0.41 2.57
C GLY A 185 5.00 -0.70 3.65
N ASN A 186 3.74 -0.60 3.22
CA ASN A 186 2.55 -0.91 3.98
C ASN A 186 1.67 -1.89 3.19
N ASP A 187 0.88 -2.72 3.83
CA ASP A 187 -0.02 -3.71 3.21
C ASP A 187 0.71 -4.61 2.20
N ALA A 188 0.34 -4.63 0.92
CA ALA A 188 1.10 -5.35 -0.11
C ALA A 188 2.57 -4.94 -0.14
N GLY A 189 2.87 -3.66 0.12
CA GLY A 189 4.24 -3.17 0.27
C GLY A 189 5.00 -3.83 1.41
N SER A 190 4.33 -4.23 2.49
CA SER A 190 4.93 -4.99 3.59
C SER A 190 5.24 -6.45 3.24
N MET A 191 4.69 -6.97 2.15
CA MET A 191 5.08 -8.27 1.55
C MET A 191 6.14 -8.09 0.47
N ILE A 192 5.98 -7.07 -0.39
CA ILE A 192 6.87 -6.81 -1.52
C ILE A 192 8.26 -6.36 -1.04
N SER A 193 8.34 -5.47 -0.04
CA SER A 193 9.62 -4.93 0.42
C SER A 193 10.57 -6.00 1.00
N PRO A 194 10.14 -6.94 1.86
CA PRO A 194 10.97 -8.06 2.26
C PRO A 194 11.36 -8.98 1.10
N GLU A 195 10.46 -9.15 0.11
CA GLU A 195 10.76 -9.97 -1.07
C GLU A 195 11.80 -9.31 -1.98
N ILE A 196 11.83 -7.97 -2.09
CA ILE A 196 12.93 -7.24 -2.74
C ILE A 196 14.26 -7.59 -2.05
N GLY A 197 14.29 -7.51 -0.72
CA GLY A 197 15.49 -7.87 0.07
C GLY A 197 15.93 -9.32 -0.11
N ARG A 198 14.99 -10.24 -0.39
CA ARG A 198 15.30 -11.64 -0.68
C ARG A 198 15.86 -11.84 -2.09
N LEU A 199 15.34 -11.09 -3.07
CA LEU A 199 15.74 -11.23 -4.48
C LEU A 199 16.99 -10.45 -4.83
N ASP A 200 17.25 -9.35 -4.14
CA ASP A 200 18.34 -8.40 -4.44
C ASP A 200 19.17 -8.02 -3.17
N PRO A 201 19.61 -9.03 -2.36
CA PRO A 201 20.24 -8.79 -1.06
C PRO A 201 21.58 -8.03 -1.12
N GLU A 202 22.23 -8.00 -2.28
CA GLU A 202 23.49 -7.30 -2.48
C GLU A 202 23.30 -5.77 -2.62
N HIS A 203 22.10 -5.33 -3.05
CA HIS A 203 21.80 -3.92 -3.29
C HIS A 203 20.86 -3.34 -2.22
N VAL A 204 20.02 -4.17 -1.57
CA VAL A 204 19.10 -3.71 -0.52
C VAL A 204 19.84 -3.56 0.81
N THR A 205 19.91 -2.33 1.32
CA THR A 205 20.61 -2.02 2.56
C THR A 205 19.82 -2.43 3.81
N ALA A 206 18.52 -2.25 3.77
CA ALA A 206 17.56 -2.64 4.82
C ALA A 206 16.13 -2.55 4.32
N VAL A 207 15.21 -3.14 5.07
CA VAL A 207 13.76 -3.13 4.81
C VAL A 207 13.03 -2.58 6.02
N HIS A 208 12.04 -1.69 5.79
CA HIS A 208 11.20 -1.12 6.85
C HIS A 208 9.72 -1.28 6.48
N VAL A 209 8.93 -1.87 7.37
CA VAL A 209 7.51 -2.15 7.11
C VAL A 209 6.64 -1.79 8.30
N THR A 210 5.35 -1.50 8.04
CA THR A 210 4.37 -1.24 9.09
C THR A 210 3.66 -2.51 9.56
N GLN A 211 3.72 -3.58 8.77
CA GLN A 211 3.10 -4.88 9.04
C GLN A 211 4.05 -6.01 8.69
N VAL A 212 3.83 -7.19 9.27
CA VAL A 212 4.51 -8.43 8.86
C VAL A 212 3.48 -9.53 8.66
N PHE A 213 3.45 -10.08 7.46
CA PHE A 213 2.54 -11.16 7.08
C PHE A 213 3.18 -12.54 7.30
N SER A 214 3.56 -12.80 8.54
CA SER A 214 4.04 -14.11 9.01
C SER A 214 2.93 -14.80 9.80
N PHE A 215 2.51 -15.96 9.31
CA PHE A 215 1.38 -16.72 9.85
C PHE A 215 1.85 -18.05 10.43
N PRO A 216 1.03 -18.73 11.26
CA PRO A 216 1.34 -20.07 11.74
C PRO A 216 1.66 -21.03 10.60
N SER A 217 2.73 -21.82 10.75
CA SER A 217 3.11 -22.84 9.76
C SER A 217 2.28 -24.13 9.87
N GLY A 218 1.56 -24.29 10.98
CA GLY A 218 0.87 -25.51 11.35
C GLY A 218 1.67 -26.41 12.31
N ASP A 219 2.88 -26.03 12.67
CA ASP A 219 3.67 -26.73 13.72
C ASP A 219 3.12 -26.33 15.12
N PRO A 220 2.59 -27.29 15.91
CA PRO A 220 2.10 -26.99 17.26
C PRO A 220 3.12 -26.40 18.21
N SER A 221 4.42 -26.62 17.98
CA SER A 221 5.50 -26.05 18.79
C SER A 221 5.59 -24.52 18.69
N GLU A 222 5.05 -23.91 17.63
CA GLU A 222 5.00 -22.48 17.46
C GLU A 222 4.11 -21.78 18.51
N PHE A 223 3.20 -22.53 19.13
CA PHE A 223 2.28 -22.01 20.17
C PHE A 223 2.76 -22.30 21.59
N ALA A 224 3.87 -23.03 21.75
CA ALA A 224 4.45 -23.29 23.07
C ALA A 224 5.08 -22.01 23.62
N ASP A 225 4.85 -21.72 24.90
CA ASP A 225 5.46 -20.60 25.62
C ASP A 225 5.32 -19.23 24.93
N MET A 226 4.15 -18.95 24.34
CA MET A 226 3.85 -17.65 23.74
C MET A 226 3.90 -16.54 24.82
N SER A 227 4.51 -15.41 24.48
CA SER A 227 4.43 -14.20 25.29
C SER A 227 3.00 -13.66 25.37
N ALA A 228 2.73 -12.81 26.37
CA ALA A 228 1.42 -12.13 26.44
C ALA A 228 1.18 -11.23 25.22
N GLU A 229 2.23 -10.62 24.68
CA GLU A 229 2.18 -9.79 23.48
C GLU A 229 1.84 -10.63 22.25
N ASP A 230 2.51 -11.77 22.03
CA ASP A 230 2.18 -12.68 20.93
C ASP A 230 0.75 -13.22 21.05
N GLY A 231 0.32 -13.52 22.28
CA GLY A 231 -1.06 -13.96 22.54
C GLY A 231 -2.09 -12.91 22.16
N ALA A 232 -1.85 -11.64 22.48
CA ALA A 232 -2.72 -10.53 22.10
C ALA A 232 -2.73 -10.31 20.57
N ALA A 233 -1.56 -10.39 19.93
CA ALA A 233 -1.46 -10.31 18.47
C ALA A 233 -2.20 -11.44 17.76
N MET A 234 -2.13 -12.67 18.29
CA MET A 234 -2.91 -13.82 17.80
C MET A 234 -4.43 -13.61 17.94
N GLN A 235 -4.90 -13.05 19.04
CA GLN A 235 -6.32 -12.74 19.22
C GLN A 235 -6.78 -11.70 18.18
N LYS A 236 -5.97 -10.69 17.92
CA LYS A 236 -6.24 -9.67 16.91
C LYS A 236 -6.25 -10.28 15.49
N LEU A 237 -5.29 -11.16 15.17
CA LEU A 237 -5.28 -11.90 13.93
C LEU A 237 -6.55 -12.75 13.77
N GLN A 238 -6.93 -13.51 14.80
CA GLN A 238 -8.13 -14.35 14.76
C GLN A 238 -9.39 -13.49 14.54
N TRP A 239 -9.52 -12.37 15.26
CA TRP A 239 -10.63 -11.43 15.06
C TRP A 239 -10.69 -10.93 13.60
N PHE A 240 -9.56 -10.56 13.02
CA PHE A 240 -9.49 -10.12 11.62
C PHE A 240 -9.92 -11.23 10.66
N MET A 241 -9.42 -12.45 10.86
CA MET A 241 -9.78 -13.62 10.06
C MET A 241 -11.28 -13.97 10.15
N ASP A 242 -11.89 -13.77 11.31
CA ASP A 242 -13.31 -14.08 11.52
C ASP A 242 -14.25 -12.99 10.99
N ARG A 243 -13.80 -11.74 10.90
CA ARG A 243 -14.68 -10.58 10.69
C ARG A 243 -14.36 -9.74 9.47
N LYS A 244 -13.11 -9.70 9.02
CA LYS A 244 -12.65 -8.74 7.99
C LYS A 244 -12.07 -9.38 6.74
N ILE A 245 -11.71 -10.65 6.72
CA ILE A 245 -10.96 -11.32 5.65
C ILE A 245 -11.76 -11.57 4.35
N ALA A 246 -13.08 -11.36 4.34
CA ALA A 246 -13.94 -11.71 3.20
C ALA A 246 -13.49 -11.09 1.86
N PHE A 247 -12.98 -9.86 1.88
CA PHE A 247 -12.44 -9.22 0.69
C PHE A 247 -11.28 -10.01 0.09
N ASN A 248 -10.35 -10.46 0.95
CA ASN A 248 -9.19 -11.25 0.51
C ASN A 248 -9.63 -12.58 -0.12
N GLN A 249 -10.56 -13.29 0.51
CA GLN A 249 -11.07 -14.56 0.01
C GLN A 249 -11.68 -14.41 -1.39
N LEU A 250 -12.53 -13.40 -1.59
CA LEU A 250 -13.17 -13.17 -2.89
C LEU A 250 -12.12 -12.74 -3.94
N GLN A 251 -11.25 -11.83 -3.59
CA GLN A 251 -10.20 -11.31 -4.49
C GLN A 251 -9.16 -12.39 -4.85
N SER A 252 -8.86 -13.31 -3.94
CA SER A 252 -7.94 -14.41 -4.19
C SER A 252 -8.54 -15.55 -5.02
N GLN A 253 -9.86 -15.64 -5.12
CA GLN A 253 -10.52 -16.76 -5.82
C GLN A 253 -11.21 -16.34 -7.12
N GLN A 254 -11.95 -15.24 -7.11
CA GLN A 254 -12.82 -14.83 -8.22
C GLN A 254 -12.78 -13.31 -8.48
N PRO A 255 -11.60 -12.70 -8.64
CA PRO A 255 -11.48 -11.24 -8.79
C PRO A 255 -12.24 -10.71 -10.01
N GLN A 256 -12.29 -11.48 -11.11
CA GLN A 256 -12.98 -11.05 -12.32
C GLN A 256 -14.50 -10.96 -12.16
N THR A 257 -15.10 -11.82 -11.34
CA THR A 257 -16.53 -11.76 -11.03
C THR A 257 -16.90 -10.43 -10.36
N LEU A 258 -16.06 -9.98 -9.42
CA LEU A 258 -16.22 -8.70 -8.73
C LEU A 258 -15.91 -7.49 -9.64
N ALA A 259 -14.92 -7.63 -10.54
CA ALA A 259 -14.40 -6.53 -11.37
C ALA A 259 -15.49 -5.81 -12.17
N HIS A 260 -16.51 -6.54 -12.65
CA HIS A 260 -17.62 -5.94 -13.43
C HIS A 260 -18.41 -4.91 -12.62
N ALA A 261 -18.68 -5.22 -11.33
CA ALA A 261 -19.39 -4.30 -10.44
C ALA A 261 -18.52 -3.08 -10.08
N LEU A 262 -17.24 -3.30 -9.82
CA LEU A 262 -16.29 -2.24 -9.46
C LEU A 262 -16.00 -1.27 -10.62
N ALA A 263 -16.08 -1.76 -11.85
CA ALA A 263 -15.86 -0.95 -13.06
C ALA A 263 -17.09 -0.12 -13.46
N ASP A 264 -18.29 -0.56 -13.12
CA ASP A 264 -19.53 0.09 -13.59
C ASP A 264 -20.22 0.97 -12.54
N SER A 265 -20.05 0.68 -11.25
CA SER A 265 -20.73 1.39 -10.18
C SER A 265 -19.74 2.15 -9.29
N PRO A 266 -19.74 3.51 -9.31
CA PRO A 266 -18.90 4.27 -8.37
C PRO A 266 -19.31 4.04 -6.91
N ALA A 267 -20.60 3.91 -6.61
CA ALA A 267 -21.07 3.56 -5.27
C ALA A 267 -20.68 2.13 -4.86
N GLY A 268 -20.65 1.19 -5.82
CA GLY A 268 -20.18 -0.17 -5.57
C GLY A 268 -18.68 -0.22 -5.29
N LEU A 269 -17.88 0.51 -6.07
CA LEU A 269 -16.45 0.66 -5.83
C LEU A 269 -16.18 1.33 -4.48
N LEU A 270 -16.91 2.41 -4.16
CA LEU A 270 -16.82 3.11 -2.88
C LEU A 270 -17.09 2.16 -1.72
N GLY A 271 -18.22 1.45 -1.73
CA GLY A 271 -18.56 0.49 -0.68
C GLY A 271 -17.54 -0.64 -0.53
N TRP A 272 -17.00 -1.15 -1.66
CA TRP A 272 -16.00 -2.21 -1.61
C TRP A 272 -14.65 -1.73 -1.05
N ASN A 273 -14.12 -0.61 -1.52
CA ASN A 273 -12.82 -0.11 -1.07
C ASN A 273 -12.88 0.40 0.38
N THR A 274 -13.97 1.03 0.80
CA THR A 274 -14.06 1.62 2.13
C THR A 274 -14.28 0.62 3.26
N GLN A 275 -14.49 -0.68 2.98
CA GLN A 275 -14.62 -1.70 4.03
C GLN A 275 -13.38 -1.83 4.93
N LEU A 276 -12.20 -1.44 4.43
CA LEU A 276 -10.95 -1.37 5.18
C LEU A 276 -10.58 0.07 5.60
N MET A 277 -11.45 1.04 5.32
CA MET A 277 -11.27 2.46 5.65
C MET A 277 -12.29 2.97 6.68
N THR A 278 -13.22 2.11 7.11
CA THR A 278 -14.15 2.44 8.19
C THR A 278 -13.44 2.38 9.53
N PRO A 279 -13.72 3.30 10.47
CA PRO A 279 -13.32 3.13 11.86
C PRO A 279 -13.79 1.78 12.35
N ASP A 280 -12.91 0.99 12.92
CA ASP A 280 -13.29 -0.29 13.48
C ASP A 280 -13.19 -0.30 15.02
N ALA A 281 -13.57 -1.44 15.62
CA ALA A 281 -13.54 -1.62 17.07
C ALA A 281 -12.12 -1.62 17.67
N MET A 282 -11.07 -1.51 16.87
CA MET A 282 -9.69 -1.51 17.34
C MET A 282 -9.16 -0.10 17.67
N GLY A 283 -9.99 0.93 17.50
CA GLY A 283 -9.64 2.29 17.90
C GLY A 283 -8.79 3.06 16.90
N GLU A 284 -8.93 2.78 15.62
CA GLU A 284 -8.33 3.60 14.57
C GLU A 284 -8.86 5.04 14.62
N LYS A 285 -7.98 5.97 14.29
CA LYS A 285 -8.36 7.34 14.01
C LYS A 285 -9.19 7.36 12.72
N ARG A 286 -10.29 8.09 12.72
CA ARG A 286 -11.13 8.21 11.53
C ARG A 286 -10.33 8.90 10.40
N LEU A 287 -10.30 8.26 9.24
CA LEU A 287 -9.78 8.87 8.02
C LEU A 287 -10.69 10.03 7.59
N ASP A 288 -10.08 11.09 7.09
CA ASP A 288 -10.85 12.18 6.50
C ASP A 288 -11.50 11.74 5.18
N PRO A 289 -12.70 12.25 4.88
CA PRO A 289 -13.42 11.88 3.65
C PRO A 289 -12.64 12.20 2.37
N ASP A 290 -11.83 13.24 2.36
CA ASP A 290 -11.06 13.65 1.19
C ASP A 290 -9.97 12.62 0.86
N PHE A 291 -9.25 12.10 1.86
CA PHE A 291 -8.27 11.04 1.65
C PHE A 291 -8.92 9.74 1.14
N ILE A 292 -10.05 9.35 1.74
CA ILE A 292 -10.83 8.18 1.29
C ILE A 292 -11.21 8.35 -0.18
N LEU A 293 -11.83 9.49 -0.50
CA LEU A 293 -12.34 9.75 -1.84
C LEU A 293 -11.24 9.97 -2.87
N ALA A 294 -10.09 10.52 -2.48
CA ALA A 294 -8.94 10.63 -3.37
C ALA A 294 -8.47 9.24 -3.87
N ASN A 295 -8.35 8.27 -2.94
CA ASN A 295 -8.00 6.91 -3.30
C ASN A 295 -9.09 6.26 -4.17
N VAL A 296 -10.35 6.30 -3.76
CA VAL A 296 -11.46 5.70 -4.53
C VAL A 296 -11.63 6.35 -5.90
N ALA A 297 -11.51 7.68 -6.00
CA ALA A 297 -11.59 8.42 -7.25
C ALA A 297 -10.44 8.07 -8.21
N LEU A 298 -9.23 7.85 -7.69
CA LEU A 298 -8.10 7.39 -8.49
C LEU A 298 -8.41 6.04 -9.16
N TYR A 299 -8.92 5.06 -8.38
CA TYR A 299 -9.33 3.76 -8.93
C TYR A 299 -10.46 3.91 -9.96
N TRP A 300 -11.41 4.80 -9.71
CA TRP A 300 -12.52 5.06 -10.63
C TRP A 300 -12.04 5.65 -11.96
N PHE A 301 -11.30 6.76 -11.91
CA PHE A 301 -10.86 7.47 -13.10
C PHE A 301 -9.88 6.68 -13.97
N THR A 302 -9.10 5.80 -13.36
CA THR A 302 -8.19 4.90 -14.07
C THR A 302 -8.81 3.56 -14.44
N ASN A 303 -10.07 3.30 -14.01
CA ASN A 303 -10.77 2.03 -14.19
C ASN A 303 -9.99 0.83 -13.63
N THR A 304 -9.36 1.00 -12.48
CA THR A 304 -8.49 -0.03 -11.87
C THR A 304 -9.11 -0.74 -10.67
N GLY A 305 -10.37 -0.48 -10.33
CA GLY A 305 -11.08 -1.26 -9.32
C GLY A 305 -11.02 -2.76 -9.56
N GLY A 306 -11.22 -3.18 -10.83
CA GLY A 306 -11.18 -4.60 -11.20
C GLY A 306 -9.77 -5.17 -11.43
N SER A 307 -8.80 -4.38 -11.90
CA SER A 307 -7.44 -4.88 -12.13
C SER A 307 -6.64 -5.01 -10.85
N SER A 308 -6.79 -4.06 -9.92
CA SER A 308 -6.06 -4.05 -8.64
C SER A 308 -6.35 -5.28 -7.78
N VAL A 309 -7.59 -5.74 -7.75
CA VAL A 309 -7.98 -6.91 -6.94
C VAL A 309 -7.39 -8.22 -7.47
N ARG A 310 -6.91 -8.26 -8.71
CA ARG A 310 -6.23 -9.44 -9.28
C ARG A 310 -4.89 -9.73 -8.62
N PHE A 311 -4.24 -8.74 -8.02
CA PHE A 311 -3.01 -8.95 -7.24
C PHE A 311 -3.18 -10.07 -6.20
N TYR A 312 -4.32 -10.12 -5.51
CA TYR A 312 -4.62 -11.17 -4.52
C TYR A 312 -4.69 -12.57 -5.14
N TYR A 313 -5.28 -12.68 -6.34
CA TYR A 313 -5.34 -13.95 -7.06
C TYR A 313 -3.95 -14.43 -7.46
N GLU A 314 -3.17 -13.53 -8.05
CA GLU A 314 -1.81 -13.84 -8.52
C GLU A 314 -0.87 -14.18 -7.35
N ASP A 315 -1.04 -13.51 -6.21
CA ASP A 315 -0.25 -13.80 -5.01
C ASP A 315 -0.65 -15.11 -4.34
N ALA A 316 -1.95 -15.41 -4.28
CA ALA A 316 -2.44 -16.66 -3.71
C ALA A 316 -2.05 -17.90 -4.52
N HIS A 317 -1.89 -17.75 -5.84
CA HIS A 317 -1.59 -18.86 -6.77
C HIS A 317 -0.15 -18.81 -7.32
N GLY A 318 0.58 -17.75 -7.02
CA GLY A 318 1.97 -17.56 -7.44
C GLY A 318 2.99 -18.34 -6.60
N PRO A 319 4.24 -18.37 -7.05
CA PRO A 319 5.31 -18.99 -6.30
C PRO A 319 5.60 -18.22 -5.02
N ARG A 320 5.64 -18.89 -3.89
CA ARG A 320 6.06 -18.35 -2.60
C ARG A 320 7.51 -18.65 -2.32
N SER A 321 8.22 -17.70 -1.74
CA SER A 321 9.59 -17.93 -1.28
C SER A 321 9.58 -18.74 0.01
N ALA A 322 10.32 -19.86 0.03
CA ALA A 322 10.46 -20.72 1.21
C ALA A 322 11.58 -20.24 2.14
N GLU A 323 12.57 -19.53 1.61
CA GLU A 323 13.74 -19.11 2.36
C GLU A 323 13.46 -17.86 3.18
N PRO A 324 13.91 -17.76 4.43
CA PRO A 324 13.82 -16.53 5.22
C PRO A 324 14.58 -15.36 4.59
N THR A 325 14.16 -14.14 4.88
CA THR A 325 14.96 -12.95 4.52
C THR A 325 16.19 -12.82 5.42
N THR A 326 17.27 -12.22 4.89
CA THR A 326 18.54 -12.05 5.61
C THR A 326 18.97 -10.58 5.73
N VAL A 327 18.37 -9.68 4.95
CA VAL A 327 18.60 -8.25 5.06
C VAL A 327 18.01 -7.70 6.38
N PRO A 328 18.59 -6.63 6.95
CA PRO A 328 18.02 -6.02 8.15
C PRO A 328 16.54 -5.62 7.93
N LEU A 329 15.67 -6.03 8.84
CA LEU A 329 14.24 -5.71 8.82
C LEU A 329 13.85 -4.91 10.06
N GLY A 330 13.22 -3.76 9.87
CA GLY A 330 12.53 -2.98 10.89
C GLY A 330 11.03 -3.04 10.73
N VAL A 331 10.32 -3.13 11.84
CA VAL A 331 8.85 -3.07 11.91
C VAL A 331 8.44 -1.88 12.76
N ALA A 332 7.53 -1.06 12.24
CA ALA A 332 6.87 0.05 12.92
C ALA A 332 5.34 -0.16 12.86
N GLY A 333 4.82 -0.97 13.77
CA GLY A 333 3.36 -1.19 13.87
C GLY A 333 2.67 -0.02 14.58
N PHE A 334 1.42 0.24 14.23
CA PHE A 334 0.60 1.30 14.84
C PHE A 334 -0.65 0.72 15.50
N ALA A 335 -1.11 1.36 16.59
CA ALA A 335 -2.38 0.99 17.19
C ALA A 335 -3.51 1.14 16.15
N GLY A 336 -4.43 0.19 16.14
CA GLY A 336 -5.53 0.15 15.17
C GLY A 336 -5.27 -0.73 13.94
N ASP A 337 -4.03 -1.20 13.70
CA ASP A 337 -3.74 -2.10 12.58
C ASP A 337 -3.29 -3.50 13.03
N PHE A 338 -3.28 -4.43 12.11
CA PHE A 338 -2.62 -5.72 12.24
C PHE A 338 -1.13 -5.57 11.94
N SER A 339 -0.28 -5.70 12.95
CA SER A 339 1.16 -5.52 12.80
C SER A 339 1.93 -6.85 12.62
N GLY A 340 1.27 -7.97 12.87
CA GLY A 340 1.88 -9.30 12.85
C GLY A 340 2.19 -9.85 14.23
N VAL A 341 2.62 -11.11 14.27
CA VAL A 341 3.08 -11.79 15.50
C VAL A 341 4.60 -11.89 15.46
N ARG A 342 5.27 -11.28 16.42
CA ARG A 342 6.73 -11.13 16.42
C ARG A 342 7.46 -12.48 16.29
N ARG A 343 7.00 -13.48 17.01
CA ARG A 343 7.59 -14.83 16.98
C ARG A 343 7.61 -15.44 15.58
N PHE A 344 6.55 -15.26 14.81
CA PHE A 344 6.50 -15.75 13.42
C PHE A 344 7.35 -14.88 12.50
N ALA A 345 7.39 -13.56 12.75
CA ALA A 345 8.28 -12.66 12.03
C ALA A 345 9.76 -13.05 12.22
N GLU A 346 10.20 -13.40 13.44
CA GLU A 346 11.57 -13.87 13.73
C GLU A 346 11.91 -15.20 13.05
N ARG A 347 10.91 -16.06 12.79
CA ARG A 347 11.08 -17.27 11.98
C ARG A 347 11.37 -16.95 10.52
N ASP A 348 10.59 -16.05 9.93
CA ASP A 348 10.59 -15.77 8.50
C ASP A 348 11.62 -14.69 8.10
N HIS A 349 12.11 -13.92 9.08
CA HIS A 349 13.05 -12.82 8.89
C HIS A 349 14.23 -12.95 9.86
N LYS A 350 15.33 -13.57 9.41
CA LYS A 350 16.46 -13.90 10.28
C LYS A 350 17.21 -12.70 10.83
N ASN A 351 17.02 -11.53 10.26
CA ASN A 351 17.66 -10.30 10.69
C ASN A 351 16.62 -9.23 11.04
N LEU A 352 15.66 -9.60 11.88
CA LEU A 352 14.69 -8.67 12.47
C LEU A 352 15.41 -7.85 13.54
N VAL A 353 15.72 -6.58 13.25
CA VAL A 353 16.59 -5.71 14.07
C VAL A 353 15.83 -4.61 14.80
N GLN A 354 14.57 -4.39 14.45
CA GLN A 354 13.71 -3.43 15.10
C GLN A 354 12.27 -3.96 15.11
N TRP A 355 11.62 -3.83 16.26
CA TRP A 355 10.20 -4.13 16.43
C TRP A 355 9.61 -3.05 17.32
N THR A 356 9.03 -2.03 16.70
CA THR A 356 8.42 -0.89 17.38
C THR A 356 6.92 -0.94 17.25
N MET A 357 6.20 -0.84 18.37
CA MET A 357 4.75 -0.71 18.39
C MET A 357 4.40 0.69 18.87
N HIS A 358 3.98 1.55 17.97
CA HIS A 358 3.56 2.91 18.25
C HIS A 358 2.15 2.93 18.85
N PRO A 359 1.96 3.60 19.98
CA PRO A 359 0.63 3.70 20.63
C PRO A 359 -0.30 4.69 19.92
N GLU A 360 0.22 5.51 19.02
CA GLU A 360 -0.55 6.45 18.23
C GLU A 360 -1.54 5.70 17.32
N PRO A 361 -2.80 6.17 17.22
CA PRO A 361 -3.85 5.48 16.48
C PRO A 361 -3.73 5.72 14.96
N GLY A 362 -2.56 5.45 14.39
CA GLY A 362 -2.28 5.59 12.96
C GLY A 362 -2.97 4.51 12.12
N GLY A 363 -3.28 3.37 12.72
CA GLY A 363 -3.95 2.27 12.04
C GLY A 363 -3.23 1.83 10.78
N HIS A 364 -4.00 1.35 9.82
CA HIS A 364 -3.51 0.89 8.52
C HIS A 364 -2.90 2.02 7.67
N TYR A 365 -3.38 3.25 7.84
CA TYR A 365 -2.93 4.42 7.07
C TYR A 365 -2.04 5.36 7.89
N ALA A 366 -1.12 4.79 8.67
CA ALA A 366 -0.19 5.57 9.52
C ALA A 366 0.63 6.60 8.73
N ALA A 367 0.96 6.32 7.48
CA ALA A 367 1.64 7.26 6.59
C ALA A 367 0.87 8.57 6.36
N HIS A 368 -0.47 8.52 6.45
CA HIS A 368 -1.36 9.69 6.35
C HIS A 368 -1.78 10.21 7.71
N LEU A 369 -2.13 9.33 8.66
CA LEU A 369 -2.68 9.72 9.95
C LEU A 369 -1.63 10.18 10.96
N GLU A 370 -0.43 9.62 10.91
CA GLU A 370 0.71 9.86 11.82
C GLU A 370 2.03 10.02 11.04
N PRO A 371 2.07 10.90 10.02
CA PRO A 371 3.22 11.00 9.11
C PRO A 371 4.52 11.38 9.83
N ASP A 372 4.46 12.23 10.85
CA ASP A 372 5.64 12.67 11.60
C ASP A 372 6.24 11.51 12.39
N THR A 373 5.40 10.68 13.03
CA THR A 373 5.84 9.50 13.79
C THR A 373 6.46 8.47 12.86
N LEU A 374 5.81 8.16 11.73
CA LEU A 374 6.34 7.19 10.78
C LEU A 374 7.61 7.71 10.09
N ALA A 375 7.66 8.98 9.71
CA ALA A 375 8.87 9.59 9.15
C ALA A 375 10.05 9.53 10.14
N ALA A 376 9.81 9.81 11.42
CA ALA A 376 10.83 9.74 12.46
C ALA A 376 11.34 8.29 12.64
N ASP A 377 10.46 7.29 12.61
CA ASP A 377 10.84 5.88 12.72
C ASP A 377 11.67 5.44 11.50
N ILE A 378 11.22 5.72 10.28
CA ILE A 378 11.97 5.45 9.02
C ILE A 378 13.35 6.09 9.09
N ARG A 379 13.44 7.37 9.44
CA ARG A 379 14.72 8.10 9.56
C ARG A 379 15.64 7.51 10.61
N GLY A 380 15.11 7.19 11.80
CA GLY A 380 15.83 6.53 12.88
C GLY A 380 16.38 5.18 12.49
N PHE A 381 15.56 4.38 11.79
CA PHE A 381 15.96 3.08 11.28
C PHE A 381 17.09 3.18 10.25
N TYR A 382 16.89 3.94 9.17
CA TYR A 382 17.88 4.05 8.08
C TYR A 382 19.14 4.86 8.46
N SER A 383 19.13 5.59 9.57
CA SER A 383 20.36 6.21 10.07
C SER A 383 21.49 5.19 10.34
N ARG A 384 21.12 3.93 10.56
CA ARG A 384 22.03 2.79 10.82
C ARG A 384 22.41 2.01 9.55
N TYR A 385 21.72 2.24 8.41
CA TYR A 385 21.82 1.44 7.19
C TYR A 385 21.93 2.33 5.93
N ARG A 386 22.88 3.26 5.95
CA ARG A 386 23.05 4.25 4.86
C ARG A 386 23.73 3.69 3.62
N GLY A 387 24.05 2.53 3.47
CA GLY A 387 24.68 2.03 2.25
C GLY A 387 26.21 1.93 2.31
#